data_740da7d3dfdcda3afd043cc60266963f
#
_entry.id   740da7d3dfdcda3afd043cc60266963f
#
_cell.length_a   1.000
_cell.length_b   1.000
_cell.length_c   1.000
_cell.angle_alpha   90.00
_cell.angle_beta   90.00
_cell.angle_gamma   90.00
#
_symmetry.space_group_name_H-M   'P 1'
#
loop_
_entity.id
_entity.type
_entity.pdbx_description
1 polymer ?
#
loop_
_entity_poly.entity_id
_entity_poly.type
_entity_poly.pdbx_seq_one_letter_code
_entity_poly.pdbx_strand_id
1 'polypeptide(L)'
;MIADSVATCAGAFFGTSTVTTFVESGAGVAEGGKTGITALTTACMFLLSIFIFPIIASIPGAAANAALIWVGCLMLKGVKNIKVDSVRDFVPAFLTIAIMPLGYSITDGIGLGILSYVLISVCGYLFGLIGYACSKKEGKEKPVWDVHVVTIIIALLFVVYFFVPVA
;
A
#
# COMPACT_ATOMS: atom_id res chain seq x y z
N MET A 1 4.42 -5.74 12.63
CA MET A 1 5.55 -4.81 12.55
C MET A 1 6.81 -5.33 13.25
N ILE A 2 6.80 -5.57 14.59
CA ILE A 2 8.01 -6.07 15.29
C ILE A 2 8.49 -7.40 14.73
N ALA A 3 7.60 -8.37 14.50
CA ALA A 3 7.94 -9.67 13.92
C ALA A 3 8.53 -9.56 12.50
N ASP A 4 8.04 -8.63 11.70
CA ASP A 4 8.50 -8.36 10.35
C ASP A 4 9.92 -7.76 10.35
N SER A 5 10.17 -6.80 11.25
CA SER A 5 11.51 -6.23 11.44
C SER A 5 12.52 -7.27 11.93
N VAL A 6 12.14 -8.11 12.87
CA VAL A 6 13.01 -9.21 13.38
C VAL A 6 13.29 -10.23 12.28
N ALA A 7 12.28 -10.60 11.50
CA ALA A 7 12.43 -11.54 10.39
C ALA A 7 13.34 -10.98 9.29
N THR A 8 13.21 -9.68 8.97
CA THR A 8 14.10 -9.00 8.01
C THR A 8 15.55 -8.94 8.50
N CYS A 9 15.76 -8.65 9.79
CA CYS A 9 17.12 -8.69 10.37
C CYS A 9 17.71 -10.11 10.30
N ALA A 10 16.93 -11.14 10.63
CA ALA A 10 17.37 -12.51 10.53
C ALA A 10 17.67 -12.90 9.06
N GLY A 11 16.81 -12.51 8.11
CA GLY A 11 17.03 -12.74 6.68
C GLY A 11 18.32 -12.08 6.19
N ALA A 12 18.61 -10.84 6.60
CA ALA A 12 19.85 -10.16 6.27
C ALA A 12 21.07 -10.88 6.82
N PHE A 13 20.97 -11.47 8.02
CA PHE A 13 22.06 -12.26 8.61
C PHE A 13 22.34 -13.56 7.84
N PHE A 14 21.30 -14.19 7.29
CA PHE A 14 21.41 -15.37 6.44
C PHE A 14 21.72 -15.04 4.96
N GLY A 15 21.86 -13.76 4.59
CA GLY A 15 22.14 -13.34 3.21
C GLY A 15 20.95 -13.53 2.25
N THR A 16 19.72 -13.64 2.78
CA THR A 16 18.50 -13.70 1.98
C THR A 16 17.94 -12.30 1.72
N SER A 17 17.04 -12.18 0.73
CA SER A 17 16.29 -10.95 0.51
C SER A 17 15.40 -10.61 1.72
N THR A 18 14.89 -9.38 1.77
CA THR A 18 13.99 -8.91 2.82
C THR A 18 12.80 -9.86 3.01
N VAL A 19 12.54 -10.23 4.26
CA VAL A 19 11.38 -11.04 4.63
C VAL A 19 10.22 -10.08 4.89
N THR A 20 9.23 -10.07 4.01
CA THR A 20 8.06 -9.21 4.10
C THR A 20 6.79 -10.03 4.32
N THR A 21 5.83 -9.44 5.00
CA THR A 21 4.52 -10.07 5.19
C THR A 21 3.74 -10.03 3.88
N PHE A 22 3.32 -11.19 3.39
CA PHE A 22 2.51 -11.31 2.18
C PHE A 22 1.07 -10.83 2.44
N VAL A 23 0.58 -9.98 1.56
CA VAL A 23 -0.80 -9.45 1.62
C VAL A 23 -1.83 -10.56 1.40
N GLU A 24 -1.47 -11.60 0.65
CA GLU A 24 -2.27 -12.80 0.41
C GLU A 24 -2.64 -13.55 1.69
N SER A 25 -1.83 -13.40 2.75
CA SER A 25 -2.17 -13.92 4.09
C SER A 25 -3.47 -13.34 4.65
N GLY A 26 -3.90 -12.18 4.14
CA GLY A 26 -5.19 -11.57 4.47
C GLY A 26 -6.39 -12.45 4.12
N ALA A 27 -6.29 -13.31 3.12
CA ALA A 27 -7.32 -14.27 2.77
C ALA A 27 -7.51 -15.30 3.91
N GLY A 28 -6.42 -15.83 4.45
CA GLY A 28 -6.45 -16.74 5.59
C GLY A 28 -7.03 -16.10 6.87
N VAL A 29 -6.74 -14.82 7.09
CA VAL A 29 -7.33 -14.04 8.19
C VAL A 29 -8.83 -13.83 8.00
N ALA A 30 -9.29 -13.61 6.76
CA ALA A 30 -10.71 -13.46 6.43
C ALA A 30 -11.50 -14.76 6.69
N GLU A 31 -10.88 -15.93 6.50
CA GLU A 31 -11.45 -17.26 6.80
C GLU A 31 -11.36 -17.63 8.29
N GLY A 32 -10.86 -16.74 9.15
CA GLY A 32 -10.82 -16.93 10.60
C GLY A 32 -9.47 -17.34 11.18
N GLY A 33 -8.42 -17.44 10.39
CA GLY A 33 -7.04 -17.75 10.82
C GLY A 33 -6.37 -16.58 11.52
N LYS A 34 -6.65 -16.40 12.83
CA LYS A 34 -6.16 -15.24 13.61
C LYS A 34 -5.10 -15.59 14.65
N THR A 35 -4.66 -16.84 14.68
CA THR A 35 -3.73 -17.34 15.73
C THR A 35 -2.34 -17.63 15.14
N GLY A 36 -1.32 -17.65 16.00
CA GLY A 36 0.04 -18.03 15.61
C GLY A 36 0.14 -19.47 15.07
N ILE A 37 -0.82 -20.33 15.40
CA ILE A 37 -0.90 -21.71 14.89
C ILE A 37 -1.12 -21.68 13.37
N THR A 38 -1.90 -20.75 12.85
CA THR A 38 -2.12 -20.59 11.41
C THR A 38 -0.81 -20.26 10.69
N ALA A 39 0.02 -19.38 11.24
CA ALA A 39 1.33 -19.07 10.69
C ALA A 39 2.27 -20.29 10.73
N LEU A 40 2.24 -21.06 11.81
CA LEU A 40 3.05 -22.28 11.93
C LEU A 40 2.62 -23.35 10.91
N THR A 41 1.33 -23.58 10.72
CA THR A 41 0.82 -24.52 9.71
C THR A 41 1.21 -24.09 8.31
N THR A 42 1.12 -22.80 7.99
CA THR A 42 1.59 -22.24 6.70
C THR A 42 3.07 -22.47 6.50
N ALA A 43 3.91 -22.25 7.51
CA ALA A 43 5.34 -22.52 7.45
C ALA A 43 5.64 -24.01 7.20
N CYS A 44 4.95 -24.92 7.89
CA CYS A 44 5.08 -26.36 7.65
C CYS A 44 4.65 -26.75 6.23
N MET A 45 3.60 -26.15 5.69
CA MET A 45 3.16 -26.41 4.31
C MET A 45 4.18 -25.92 3.29
N PHE A 46 4.82 -24.77 3.55
CA PHE A 46 5.93 -24.32 2.69
C PHE A 46 7.13 -25.26 2.75
N LEU A 47 7.49 -25.79 3.90
CA LEU A 47 8.57 -26.80 4.01
C LEU A 47 8.21 -28.06 3.24
N LEU A 48 6.98 -28.56 3.33
CA LEU A 48 6.51 -29.69 2.56
C LEU A 48 6.51 -29.42 1.05
N SER A 49 6.23 -28.19 0.64
CA SER A 49 6.21 -27.81 -0.79
C SER A 49 7.58 -27.92 -1.44
N ILE A 50 8.67 -27.88 -0.68
CA ILE A 50 10.03 -28.08 -1.22
C ILE A 50 10.17 -29.48 -1.83
N PHE A 51 9.59 -30.51 -1.21
CA PHE A 51 9.62 -31.88 -1.72
C PHE A 51 8.74 -32.07 -2.96
N ILE A 52 7.69 -31.25 -3.10
CA ILE A 52 6.70 -31.31 -4.18
C ILE A 52 7.04 -30.28 -5.28
N PHE A 53 8.15 -29.55 -5.14
CA PHE A 53 8.54 -28.47 -6.04
C PHE A 53 8.49 -28.84 -7.53
N PRO A 54 8.96 -30.03 -7.99
CA PRO A 54 8.91 -30.39 -9.41
C PRO A 54 7.46 -30.44 -9.97
N ILE A 55 6.50 -30.82 -9.13
CA ILE A 55 5.09 -30.88 -9.53
C ILE A 55 4.50 -29.46 -9.55
N ILE A 56 4.83 -28.63 -8.55
CA ILE A 56 4.36 -27.24 -8.45
C ILE A 56 4.92 -26.41 -9.61
N ALA A 57 6.18 -26.63 -9.99
CA ALA A 57 6.82 -25.92 -11.09
C ALA A 57 6.20 -26.22 -12.48
N SER A 58 5.46 -27.32 -12.63
CA SER A 58 4.71 -27.61 -13.85
C SER A 58 3.37 -26.87 -13.97
N ILE A 59 2.94 -26.17 -12.92
CA ILE A 59 1.70 -25.38 -12.95
C ILE A 59 1.94 -24.13 -13.84
N PRO A 60 1.15 -23.93 -14.91
CA PRO A 60 1.30 -22.75 -15.76
C PRO A 60 0.97 -21.47 -14.98
N GLY A 61 1.74 -20.41 -15.22
CA GLY A 61 1.56 -19.12 -14.55
C GLY A 61 0.15 -18.53 -14.68
N ALA A 62 -0.58 -18.89 -15.75
CA ALA A 62 -1.96 -18.50 -15.94
C ALA A 62 -2.89 -18.98 -14.79
N ALA A 63 -2.64 -20.19 -14.26
CA ALA A 63 -3.40 -20.71 -13.14
C ALA A 63 -3.11 -19.97 -11.83
N ALA A 64 -1.83 -19.63 -11.59
CA ALA A 64 -1.42 -18.81 -10.45
C ALA A 64 -2.05 -17.40 -10.51
N ASN A 65 -2.08 -16.79 -11.70
CA ASN A 65 -2.68 -15.47 -11.88
C ASN A 65 -4.20 -15.47 -11.60
N ALA A 66 -4.91 -16.55 -11.94
CA ALA A 66 -6.32 -16.69 -11.60
C ALA A 66 -6.57 -16.70 -10.08
N ALA A 67 -5.71 -17.38 -9.32
CA ALA A 67 -5.77 -17.36 -7.86
C ALA A 67 -5.49 -15.96 -7.28
N LEU A 68 -4.52 -15.22 -7.85
CA LEU A 68 -4.23 -13.85 -7.44
C LEU A 68 -5.40 -12.89 -7.70
N ILE A 69 -6.12 -13.06 -8.82
CA ILE A 69 -7.34 -12.29 -9.10
C ILE A 69 -8.40 -12.55 -8.02
N TRP A 70 -8.59 -13.81 -7.63
CA TRP A 70 -9.52 -14.15 -6.56
C TRP A 70 -9.15 -13.47 -5.23
N VAL A 71 -7.90 -13.54 -4.83
CA VAL A 71 -7.39 -12.84 -3.62
C VAL A 71 -7.61 -11.34 -3.74
N GLY A 72 -7.32 -10.75 -4.90
CA GLY A 72 -7.58 -9.34 -5.19
C GLY A 72 -9.05 -8.96 -4.98
N CYS A 73 -9.99 -9.79 -5.45
CA CYS A 73 -11.43 -9.58 -5.23
C CYS A 73 -11.82 -9.60 -3.75
N LEU A 74 -11.21 -10.48 -2.94
CA LEU A 74 -11.44 -10.49 -1.49
C LEU A 74 -10.95 -9.21 -0.82
N MET A 75 -9.86 -8.63 -1.30
CA MET A 75 -9.29 -7.40 -0.77
C MET A 75 -10.05 -6.12 -1.18
N LEU A 76 -10.82 -6.17 -2.26
CA LEU A 76 -11.69 -5.06 -2.69
C LEU A 76 -12.70 -4.63 -1.60
N LYS A 77 -12.98 -5.48 -0.62
CA LYS A 77 -13.80 -5.10 0.54
C LYS A 77 -13.23 -3.90 1.30
N GLY A 78 -11.91 -3.72 1.29
CA GLY A 78 -11.23 -2.58 1.92
C GLY A 78 -11.52 -1.23 1.23
N VAL A 79 -11.82 -1.26 -0.07
CA VAL A 79 -12.12 -0.05 -0.86
C VAL A 79 -13.38 0.66 -0.36
N LYS A 80 -14.32 -0.06 0.25
CA LYS A 80 -15.52 0.53 0.85
C LYS A 80 -15.23 1.55 1.95
N ASN A 81 -14.07 1.48 2.58
CA ASN A 81 -13.67 2.40 3.65
C ASN A 81 -13.12 3.73 3.11
N ILE A 82 -12.93 3.86 1.79
CA ILE A 82 -12.47 5.09 1.15
C ILE A 82 -13.64 6.07 1.11
N LYS A 83 -13.43 7.28 1.65
CA LYS A 83 -14.43 8.35 1.62
C LYS A 83 -14.52 8.93 0.21
N VAL A 84 -15.50 8.49 -0.55
CA VAL A 84 -15.73 8.93 -1.94
C VAL A 84 -16.20 10.38 -2.01
N ASP A 85 -16.82 10.88 -0.94
CA ASP A 85 -17.37 12.26 -0.87
C ASP A 85 -16.28 13.34 -0.76
N SER A 86 -15.05 12.95 -0.40
CA SER A 86 -13.90 13.84 -0.29
C SER A 86 -12.99 13.73 -1.50
N VAL A 87 -12.92 14.78 -2.31
CA VAL A 87 -11.97 14.84 -3.46
C VAL A 87 -10.53 14.62 -2.99
N ARG A 88 -10.20 15.06 -1.78
CA ARG A 88 -8.89 14.94 -1.17
C ARG A 88 -8.46 13.48 -0.94
N ASP A 89 -9.41 12.61 -0.59
CA ASP A 89 -9.14 11.20 -0.31
C ASP A 89 -9.39 10.32 -1.54
N PHE A 90 -10.40 10.67 -2.35
CA PHE A 90 -10.82 9.89 -3.50
C PHE A 90 -9.83 9.97 -4.67
N VAL A 91 -9.35 11.18 -5.03
CA VAL A 91 -8.45 11.34 -6.18
C VAL A 91 -7.13 10.60 -6.00
N PRO A 92 -6.44 10.69 -4.85
CA PRO A 92 -5.23 9.90 -4.62
C PRO A 92 -5.48 8.38 -4.65
N ALA A 93 -6.59 7.93 -4.05
CA ALA A 93 -6.95 6.51 -4.05
C ALA A 93 -7.23 6.01 -5.48
N PHE A 94 -7.96 6.77 -6.28
CA PHE A 94 -8.21 6.45 -7.68
C PHE A 94 -6.91 6.40 -8.50
N LEU A 95 -6.03 7.39 -8.36
CA LEU A 95 -4.75 7.42 -9.05
C LEU A 95 -3.88 6.22 -8.67
N THR A 96 -3.82 5.86 -7.39
CA THR A 96 -3.08 4.69 -6.93
C THR A 96 -3.60 3.42 -7.61
N ILE A 97 -4.91 3.20 -7.59
CA ILE A 97 -5.54 2.00 -8.18
C ILE A 97 -5.35 1.95 -9.71
N ALA A 98 -5.42 3.10 -10.39
CA ALA A 98 -5.30 3.16 -11.84
C ALA A 98 -3.85 3.00 -12.31
N ILE A 99 -2.89 3.62 -11.62
CA ILE A 99 -1.49 3.67 -12.05
C ILE A 99 -0.76 2.34 -11.77
N MET A 100 -1.09 1.64 -10.69
CA MET A 100 -0.47 0.34 -10.39
C MET A 100 -0.52 -0.64 -11.55
N PRO A 101 -1.68 -0.95 -12.16
CA PRO A 101 -1.73 -1.89 -13.28
C PRO A 101 -1.19 -1.28 -14.57
N LEU A 102 -1.32 0.02 -14.79
CA LEU A 102 -0.83 0.69 -16.01
C LEU A 102 0.70 0.79 -16.04
N GLY A 103 1.32 1.06 -14.88
CA GLY A 103 2.77 1.19 -14.75
C GLY A 103 3.48 -0.13 -14.47
N TYR A 104 2.75 -1.24 -14.27
CA TYR A 104 3.30 -2.53 -13.82
C TYR A 104 4.18 -2.40 -12.57
N SER A 105 3.97 -1.36 -11.78
CA SER A 105 4.78 -1.02 -10.61
C SER A 105 3.89 -0.61 -9.44
N ILE A 106 3.98 -1.36 -8.35
CA ILE A 106 3.28 -1.04 -7.10
C ILE A 106 3.86 0.25 -6.50
N THR A 107 5.17 0.42 -6.59
CA THR A 107 5.89 1.57 -6.03
C THR A 107 5.44 2.87 -6.69
N ASP A 108 5.34 2.88 -8.03
CA ASP A 108 4.95 4.07 -8.77
C ASP A 108 3.49 4.45 -8.50
N GLY A 109 2.61 3.46 -8.38
CA GLY A 109 1.22 3.67 -8.01
C GLY A 109 1.07 4.31 -6.63
N ILE A 110 1.75 3.75 -5.62
CA ILE A 110 1.73 4.30 -4.26
C ILE A 110 2.38 5.67 -4.22
N GLY A 111 3.52 5.85 -4.89
CA GLY A 111 4.26 7.11 -4.94
C GLY A 111 3.42 8.25 -5.50
N LEU A 112 2.82 8.04 -6.67
CA LEU A 112 1.95 9.03 -7.31
C LEU A 112 0.67 9.29 -6.50
N GLY A 113 0.11 8.27 -5.85
CA GLY A 113 -1.02 8.44 -4.94
C GLY A 113 -0.68 9.35 -3.76
N ILE A 114 0.44 9.12 -3.09
CA ILE A 114 0.88 9.95 -1.95
C ILE A 114 1.22 11.37 -2.41
N LEU A 115 1.91 11.53 -3.55
CA LEU A 115 2.24 12.83 -4.10
C LEU A 115 0.98 13.63 -4.43
N SER A 116 -0.03 13.00 -5.06
CA SER A 116 -1.29 13.66 -5.37
C SER A 116 -2.06 14.05 -4.11
N TYR A 117 -2.04 13.23 -3.05
CA TYR A 117 -2.64 13.57 -1.77
C TYR A 117 -2.01 14.81 -1.14
N VAL A 118 -0.69 14.87 -1.11
CA VAL A 118 0.04 16.04 -0.56
C VAL A 118 -0.22 17.27 -1.42
N LEU A 119 -0.18 17.16 -2.74
CA LEU A 119 -0.47 18.26 -3.67
C LEU A 119 -1.87 18.83 -3.46
N ILE A 120 -2.90 17.98 -3.45
CA ILE A 120 -4.30 18.41 -3.23
C ILE A 120 -4.45 19.05 -1.86
N SER A 121 -3.81 18.50 -0.83
CA SER A 121 -3.86 19.02 0.53
C SER A 121 -3.19 20.39 0.65
N VAL A 122 -2.03 20.58 0.03
CA VAL A 122 -1.32 21.88 -0.01
C VAL A 122 -2.12 22.91 -0.79
N CYS A 123 -2.64 22.54 -1.97
CA CYS A 123 -3.49 23.43 -2.76
C CYS A 123 -4.76 23.80 -1.98
N GLY A 124 -5.43 22.85 -1.34
CA GLY A 124 -6.61 23.10 -0.51
C GLY A 124 -6.32 24.06 0.65
N TYR A 125 -5.15 23.90 1.30
CA TYR A 125 -4.71 24.80 2.36
C TYR A 125 -4.43 26.23 1.83
N LEU A 126 -3.73 26.35 0.69
CA LEU A 126 -3.45 27.63 0.05
C LEU A 126 -4.72 28.36 -0.37
N PHE A 127 -5.65 27.67 -1.03
CA PHE A 127 -6.95 28.23 -1.39
C PHE A 127 -7.79 28.61 -0.16
N GLY A 128 -7.72 27.80 0.91
CA GLY A 128 -8.35 28.13 2.19
C GLY A 128 -7.75 29.39 2.81
N LEU A 129 -6.43 29.57 2.77
CA LEU A 129 -5.75 30.77 3.26
C LEU A 129 -6.11 32.02 2.44
N ILE A 130 -6.14 31.91 1.11
CA ILE A 130 -6.54 33.02 0.21
C ILE A 130 -8.00 33.38 0.47
N GLY A 131 -8.89 32.39 0.61
CA GLY A 131 -10.29 32.62 0.94
C GLY A 131 -10.48 33.26 2.33
N TYR A 132 -9.67 32.87 3.32
CA TYR A 132 -9.65 33.50 4.64
C TYR A 132 -9.14 34.94 4.61
N ALA A 133 -8.08 35.19 3.82
CA ALA A 133 -7.52 36.54 3.66
C ALA A 133 -8.47 37.49 2.90
N CYS A 134 -9.21 36.98 1.91
CA CYS A 134 -10.13 37.76 1.09
C CYS A 134 -11.49 37.95 1.77
N SER A 135 -11.93 37.02 2.62
CA SER A 135 -13.25 37.04 3.30
C SER A 135 -13.12 37.33 4.82
N LYS A 136 -12.49 38.46 5.18
CA LYS A 136 -12.27 38.88 6.57
C LYS A 136 -13.57 39.19 7.35
N LYS A 137 -14.77 38.93 6.80
CA LYS A 137 -16.05 39.35 7.35
C LYS A 137 -17.05 38.28 7.77
N GLU A 138 -16.85 37.00 7.51
CA GLU A 138 -17.77 35.96 7.95
C GLU A 138 -17.03 34.72 8.44
N GLY A 139 -17.11 34.50 9.74
CA GLY A 139 -16.97 33.27 10.55
C GLY A 139 -16.46 31.97 9.97
N LYS A 140 -15.54 31.98 8.97
CA LYS A 140 -14.91 30.78 8.47
C LYS A 140 -13.78 30.36 9.40
N GLU A 141 -13.87 29.13 9.89
CA GLU A 141 -12.82 28.50 10.67
C GLU A 141 -11.49 28.50 9.90
N LYS A 142 -10.41 28.69 10.64
CA LYS A 142 -9.05 28.65 10.05
C LYS A 142 -8.83 27.31 9.38
N PRO A 143 -8.24 27.28 8.16
CA PRO A 143 -7.92 26.02 7.52
C PRO A 143 -6.96 25.21 8.41
N VAL A 144 -7.41 24.04 8.83
CA VAL A 144 -6.62 23.14 9.68
C VAL A 144 -5.63 22.40 8.79
N TRP A 145 -4.36 22.43 9.18
CA TRP A 145 -3.32 21.64 8.53
C TRP A 145 -3.44 20.17 8.96
N ASP A 146 -3.97 19.34 8.09
CA ASP A 146 -4.35 17.95 8.38
C ASP A 146 -3.34 16.92 7.84
N VAL A 147 -2.22 17.38 7.26
CA VAL A 147 -1.21 16.49 6.70
C VAL A 147 -0.19 16.14 7.77
N HIS A 148 -0.08 14.87 8.11
CA HIS A 148 0.94 14.39 9.03
C HIS A 148 2.34 14.64 8.45
N VAL A 149 3.28 15.07 9.30
CA VAL A 149 4.68 15.33 8.92
C VAL A 149 5.31 14.09 8.25
N VAL A 150 4.95 12.90 8.72
CA VAL A 150 5.41 11.63 8.14
C VAL A 150 5.01 11.50 6.66
N THR A 151 3.80 11.89 6.30
CA THR A 151 3.32 11.84 4.90
C THR A 151 4.13 12.77 3.99
N ILE A 152 4.51 13.94 4.49
CA ILE A 152 5.35 14.90 3.75
C ILE A 152 6.75 14.32 3.54
N ILE A 153 7.34 13.71 4.56
CA ILE A 153 8.67 13.07 4.46
C ILE A 153 8.62 11.95 3.42
N ILE A 154 7.60 11.10 3.46
CA ILE A 154 7.43 10.01 2.48
C ILE A 154 7.23 10.56 1.07
N ALA A 155 6.42 11.61 0.90
CA ALA A 155 6.24 12.26 -0.39
C ALA A 155 7.55 12.82 -0.95
N LEU A 156 8.38 13.42 -0.09
CA LEU A 156 9.68 13.96 -0.48
C LEU A 156 10.65 12.85 -0.90
N LEU A 157 10.63 11.71 -0.20
CA LEU A 157 11.40 10.52 -0.59
C LEU A 157 10.95 10.00 -1.97
N PHE A 158 9.64 9.97 -2.26
CA PHE A 158 9.14 9.58 -3.57
C PHE A 158 9.51 10.57 -4.67
N VAL A 159 9.54 11.88 -4.39
CA VAL A 159 10.05 12.87 -5.34
C VAL A 159 11.51 12.56 -5.69
N VAL A 160 12.35 12.32 -4.69
CA VAL A 160 13.76 11.95 -4.91
C VAL A 160 13.86 10.66 -5.71
N TYR A 161 13.04 9.65 -5.39
CA TYR A 161 13.00 8.37 -6.12
C TYR A 161 12.66 8.56 -7.61
N PHE A 162 11.72 9.43 -7.95
CA PHE A 162 11.34 9.68 -9.34
C PHE A 162 12.39 10.52 -10.11
N PHE A 163 13.12 11.38 -9.40
CA PHE A 163 14.16 12.21 -10.03
C PHE A 163 15.53 11.52 -10.15
N VAL A 164 15.80 10.54 -9.30
CA VAL A 164 17.04 9.75 -9.33
C VAL A 164 16.69 8.39 -9.93
N PRO A 165 16.86 8.19 -11.25
CA PRO A 165 16.66 6.87 -11.84
C PRO A 165 17.70 5.94 -11.23
N VAL A 166 17.22 5.00 -10.42
CA VAL A 166 18.07 3.90 -9.93
C VAL A 166 18.31 3.00 -11.13
N ALA A 167 19.51 3.09 -11.69
CA ALA A 167 19.97 2.28 -12.80
C ALA A 167 20.13 0.82 -12.38
#